data_ea7c8dee9c06d9a6da0bcd6342c068bd
#
_entry.id   ea7c8dee9c06d9a6da0bcd6342c068bd
#
_cell.length_a   1.000
_cell.length_b   1.000
_cell.length_c   1.000
_cell.angle_alpha   90.00
_cell.angle_beta   90.00
_cell.angle_gamma   90.00
#
_symmetry.space_group_name_H-M   'P 1'
#
loop_
_entity.id
_entity.type
_entity.pdbx_description
1 polymer ?
#
loop_
_entity_poly.entity_id
_entity_poly.type
_entity_poly.pdbx_seq_one_letter_code
_entity_poly.pdbx_strand_id
1 'polypeptide(L)'
;QFGRALHSLGIESICANSPQAKGRVERANGVLQDRLLRALRLDGIDSIEAANNWLPHFIERHNARFAVAPFDPQDAHVPHPTRDDVRLRQILAKHYPRKLSPNLTCQFHSTLLQIRPPASGGSGLRGAAVTVLEHFDQACQVLWRNVALPHTTLQKTRAAPLEQGRQEITFTRRPVSTSPPRPNHPWKNSPIGKPSPEFIARR
;
A
#
# COMPACT_ATOMS: atom_id res chain seq x y z
N GLN A 1 8.70 -3.45 0.75
CA GLN A 1 8.93 -2.53 1.87
C GLN A 1 9.88 -3.14 2.91
N PHE A 2 9.58 -4.34 3.43
CA PHE A 2 10.42 -5.01 4.43
C PHE A 2 11.86 -5.22 3.96
N GLY A 3 12.09 -5.86 2.81
CA GLY A 3 13.43 -6.07 2.25
C GLY A 3 14.20 -4.76 2.00
N ARG A 4 13.49 -3.69 1.58
CA ARG A 4 14.11 -2.36 1.43
C ARG A 4 14.62 -1.83 2.79
N ALA A 5 13.80 -1.95 3.85
CA ALA A 5 14.19 -1.49 5.18
C ALA A 5 15.41 -2.28 5.70
N LEU A 6 15.39 -3.61 5.58
CA LEU A 6 16.52 -4.45 5.99
C LEU A 6 17.80 -4.06 5.22
N HIS A 7 17.72 -3.93 3.90
CA HIS A 7 18.85 -3.51 3.08
C HIS A 7 19.40 -2.14 3.51
N SER A 8 18.50 -1.17 3.80
CA SER A 8 18.90 0.17 4.24
C SER A 8 19.55 0.18 5.64
N LEU A 9 19.28 -0.84 6.45
CA LEU A 9 19.86 -1.05 7.78
C LEU A 9 21.12 -1.93 7.74
N GLY A 10 21.52 -2.43 6.56
CA GLY A 10 22.64 -3.37 6.44
C GLY A 10 22.34 -4.76 7.01
N ILE A 11 21.05 -5.11 7.15
CA ILE A 11 20.63 -6.41 7.69
C ILE A 11 20.42 -7.38 6.53
N GLU A 12 21.16 -8.47 6.56
CA GLU A 12 20.97 -9.58 5.63
C GLU A 12 19.75 -10.41 6.02
N SER A 13 18.89 -10.70 5.04
CA SER A 13 17.72 -11.55 5.23
C SER A 13 18.01 -12.96 4.77
N ILE A 14 18.10 -13.89 5.71
CA ILE A 14 18.30 -15.32 5.43
C ILE A 14 16.92 -15.99 5.41
N CYS A 15 16.49 -16.48 4.24
CA CYS A 15 15.22 -17.18 4.09
C CYS A 15 15.35 -18.64 4.53
N ALA A 16 14.48 -19.07 5.44
CA ALA A 16 14.36 -20.48 5.79
C ALA A 16 13.56 -21.23 4.71
N ASN A 17 14.26 -22.04 3.92
CA ASN A 17 13.68 -22.75 2.78
C ASN A 17 13.16 -24.16 3.13
N SER A 18 13.27 -24.58 4.39
CA SER A 18 12.80 -25.88 4.84
C SER A 18 12.00 -25.80 6.15
N PRO A 19 11.05 -26.73 6.38
CA PRO A 19 10.33 -26.81 7.65
C PRO A 19 11.25 -26.96 8.86
N GLN A 20 12.36 -27.68 8.70
CA GLN A 20 13.34 -27.92 9.76
C GLN A 20 14.00 -26.63 10.25
N ALA A 21 14.29 -25.70 9.35
CA ALA A 21 14.85 -24.39 9.69
C ALA A 21 13.87 -23.52 10.50
N LYS A 22 12.56 -23.76 10.37
CA LYS A 22 11.49 -23.05 11.10
C LYS A 22 10.99 -23.77 12.34
N GLY A 23 11.43 -25.01 12.59
CA GLY A 23 10.85 -25.89 13.61
C GLY A 23 10.84 -25.31 15.03
N ARG A 24 11.78 -24.46 15.39
CA ARG A 24 11.77 -23.76 16.69
C ARG A 24 10.67 -22.72 16.78
N VAL A 25 10.51 -21.90 15.74
CA VAL A 25 9.48 -20.87 15.67
C VAL A 25 8.09 -21.49 15.63
N GLU A 26 7.89 -22.54 14.84
CA GLU A 26 6.61 -23.26 14.75
C GLU A 26 6.22 -23.88 16.08
N ARG A 27 7.15 -24.51 16.79
CA ARG A 27 6.90 -25.05 18.15
C ARG A 27 6.56 -23.95 19.16
N ALA A 28 7.29 -22.84 19.13
CA ALA A 28 7.01 -21.71 20.00
C ALA A 28 5.62 -21.12 19.72
N ASN A 29 5.28 -20.93 18.45
CA ASN A 29 3.95 -20.47 18.06
C ASN A 29 2.85 -21.43 18.48
N GLY A 30 3.02 -22.75 18.33
CA GLY A 30 2.06 -23.75 18.78
C GLY A 30 1.84 -23.71 20.31
N VAL A 31 2.92 -23.58 21.07
CA VAL A 31 2.85 -23.45 22.54
C VAL A 31 2.13 -22.17 22.96
N LEU A 32 2.44 -21.05 22.29
CA LEU A 32 1.82 -19.76 22.59
C LEU A 32 0.32 -19.78 22.23
N GLN A 33 -0.04 -20.31 21.06
CA GLN A 33 -1.45 -20.42 20.65
C GLN A 33 -2.26 -21.24 21.65
N ASP A 34 -1.74 -22.36 22.15
CA ASP A 34 -2.44 -23.17 23.14
C ASP A 34 -2.53 -22.45 24.50
N ARG A 35 -1.42 -21.98 25.03
CA ARG A 35 -1.34 -21.44 26.38
C ARG A 35 -1.93 -20.05 26.53
N LEU A 36 -1.66 -19.14 25.58
CA LEU A 36 -2.15 -17.78 25.62
C LEU A 36 -3.68 -17.74 25.57
N LEU A 37 -4.28 -18.47 24.63
CA LEU A 37 -5.74 -18.50 24.50
C LEU A 37 -6.42 -19.08 25.73
N ARG A 38 -5.82 -20.12 26.35
CA ARG A 38 -6.37 -20.69 27.58
C ARG A 38 -6.24 -19.72 28.77
N ALA A 39 -5.12 -19.04 28.86
CA ALA A 39 -4.89 -18.09 29.95
C ALA A 39 -5.83 -16.87 29.85
N LEU A 40 -6.03 -16.31 28.64
CA LEU A 40 -7.00 -15.24 28.42
C LEU A 40 -8.42 -15.65 28.81
N ARG A 41 -8.82 -16.89 28.49
CA ARG A 41 -10.15 -17.42 28.88
C ARG A 41 -10.29 -17.60 30.38
N LEU A 42 -9.24 -18.09 31.04
CA LEU A 42 -9.25 -18.29 32.50
C LEU A 42 -9.34 -16.97 33.25
N ASP A 43 -8.68 -15.94 32.75
CA ASP A 43 -8.66 -14.62 33.36
C ASP A 43 -9.85 -13.74 32.88
N GLY A 44 -10.76 -14.30 32.07
CA GLY A 44 -11.99 -13.63 31.63
C GLY A 44 -11.74 -12.43 30.70
N ILE A 45 -10.64 -12.45 29.95
CA ILE A 45 -10.26 -11.35 29.06
C ILE A 45 -10.87 -11.56 27.68
N ASP A 46 -11.72 -10.64 27.26
CA ASP A 46 -12.53 -10.69 26.03
C ASP A 46 -12.27 -9.57 25.04
N SER A 47 -11.49 -8.54 25.43
CA SER A 47 -11.17 -7.42 24.54
C SER A 47 -9.67 -7.35 24.21
N ILE A 48 -9.35 -6.79 23.04
CA ILE A 48 -7.96 -6.63 22.59
C ILE A 48 -7.20 -5.66 23.52
N GLU A 49 -7.85 -4.61 23.97
CA GLU A 49 -7.25 -3.63 24.87
C GLU A 49 -6.89 -4.26 26.22
N ALA A 50 -7.82 -4.99 26.84
CA ALA A 50 -7.59 -5.71 28.07
C ALA A 50 -6.48 -6.77 27.89
N ALA A 51 -6.47 -7.50 26.77
CA ALA A 51 -5.44 -8.47 26.46
C ALA A 51 -4.05 -7.83 26.33
N ASN A 52 -3.93 -6.69 25.67
CA ASN A 52 -2.66 -5.98 25.54
C ASN A 52 -2.12 -5.49 26.88
N ASN A 53 -2.99 -5.02 27.78
CA ASN A 53 -2.60 -4.59 29.12
C ASN A 53 -2.18 -5.78 30.01
N TRP A 54 -2.77 -6.94 29.80
CA TRP A 54 -2.49 -8.16 30.55
C TRP A 54 -1.28 -8.94 30.01
N LEU A 55 -0.99 -8.84 28.72
CA LEU A 55 0.04 -9.61 28.03
C LEU A 55 1.46 -9.53 28.67
N PRO A 56 1.95 -8.37 29.16
CA PRO A 56 3.24 -8.31 29.82
C PRO A 56 3.37 -9.28 30.99
N HIS A 57 2.33 -9.40 31.81
CA HIS A 57 2.29 -10.33 32.94
C HIS A 57 2.32 -11.81 32.51
N PHE A 58 1.60 -12.12 31.42
CA PHE A 58 1.67 -13.47 30.84
C PHE A 58 3.07 -13.78 30.32
N ILE A 59 3.72 -12.84 29.62
CA ILE A 59 5.06 -13.00 29.05
C ILE A 59 6.08 -13.25 30.16
N GLU A 60 6.01 -12.50 31.25
CA GLU A 60 6.89 -12.69 32.40
C GLU A 60 6.78 -14.10 32.99
N ARG A 61 5.56 -14.56 33.28
CA ARG A 61 5.31 -15.92 33.79
C ARG A 61 5.73 -17.00 32.80
N HIS A 62 5.48 -16.76 31.50
CA HIS A 62 5.85 -17.69 30.45
C HIS A 62 7.37 -17.82 30.33
N ASN A 63 8.09 -16.71 30.34
CA ASN A 63 9.54 -16.69 30.25
C ASN A 63 10.20 -17.29 31.51
N ALA A 64 9.70 -16.98 32.67
CA ALA A 64 10.20 -17.59 33.92
C ALA A 64 10.13 -19.12 33.88
N ARG A 65 9.14 -19.69 33.20
CA ARG A 65 8.95 -21.13 33.08
C ARG A 65 9.69 -21.79 31.92
N PHE A 66 9.81 -21.12 30.79
CA PHE A 66 10.25 -21.73 29.55
C PHE A 66 11.52 -21.13 28.95
N ALA A 67 12.01 -20.00 29.45
CA ALA A 67 13.25 -19.45 28.98
C ALA A 67 14.42 -20.40 29.34
N VAL A 68 15.28 -20.62 28.38
CA VAL A 68 16.50 -21.38 28.52
C VAL A 68 17.68 -20.42 28.34
N ALA A 69 18.64 -20.49 29.23
CA ALA A 69 19.85 -19.68 29.11
C ALA A 69 20.52 -19.93 27.75
N PRO A 70 21.00 -18.90 27.07
CA PRO A 70 21.74 -19.08 25.82
C PRO A 70 23.03 -19.86 26.04
N PHE A 71 23.48 -20.61 25.05
CA PHE A 71 24.76 -21.35 25.10
C PHE A 71 25.96 -20.38 25.28
N ASP A 72 25.90 -19.26 24.57
CA ASP A 72 26.84 -18.14 24.70
C ASP A 72 26.09 -16.94 25.30
N PRO A 73 26.42 -16.50 26.52
CA PRO A 73 25.78 -15.38 27.20
C PRO A 73 26.25 -14.01 26.68
N GLN A 74 27.24 -13.97 25.76
CA GLN A 74 27.72 -12.70 25.22
C GLN A 74 26.62 -12.01 24.44
N ASP A 75 26.45 -10.71 24.67
CA ASP A 75 25.53 -9.88 23.90
C ASP A 75 26.07 -9.68 22.48
N ALA A 76 25.45 -10.37 21.52
CA ALA A 76 25.79 -10.27 20.10
C ALA A 76 25.11 -9.09 19.39
N HIS A 77 24.37 -8.25 20.13
CA HIS A 77 23.75 -7.07 19.51
C HIS A 77 24.80 -6.06 19.08
N VAL A 78 24.67 -5.63 17.84
CA VAL A 78 25.51 -4.55 17.30
C VAL A 78 24.78 -3.24 17.52
N PRO A 79 25.47 -2.18 17.96
CA PRO A 79 24.86 -0.85 18.05
C PRO A 79 24.27 -0.44 16.71
N HIS A 80 23.08 0.14 16.73
CA HIS A 80 22.40 0.57 15.52
C HIS A 80 23.29 1.56 14.72
N PRO A 81 23.54 1.32 13.43
CA PRO A 81 24.47 2.13 12.63
C PRO A 81 24.00 3.57 12.44
N THR A 82 22.72 3.81 12.60
CA THR A 82 22.11 5.13 12.47
C THR A 82 21.71 5.62 13.86
N ARG A 83 22.47 6.56 14.42
CA ARG A 83 22.11 7.24 15.69
C ARG A 83 21.03 8.30 15.48
N ASP A 84 20.62 8.55 14.26
CA ASP A 84 19.61 9.54 13.90
C ASP A 84 18.23 8.89 13.86
N ASP A 85 17.41 9.18 14.85
CA ASP A 85 16.04 8.69 14.97
C ASP A 85 15.16 9.12 13.78
N VAL A 86 15.42 10.29 13.20
CA VAL A 86 14.68 10.77 12.02
C VAL A 86 14.94 9.86 10.83
N ARG A 87 16.20 9.52 10.59
CA ARG A 87 16.57 8.62 9.49
C ARG A 87 16.03 7.21 9.72
N LEU A 88 16.07 6.71 10.96
CA LEU A 88 15.50 5.41 11.28
C LEU A 88 13.98 5.39 11.01
N ARG A 89 13.26 6.41 11.45
CA ARG A 89 11.82 6.55 11.16
C ARG A 89 11.53 6.59 9.65
N GLN A 90 12.37 7.26 8.85
CA GLN A 90 12.24 7.27 7.39
C GLN A 90 12.50 5.88 6.79
N ILE A 91 13.53 5.16 7.25
CA ILE A 91 13.83 3.81 6.78
C ILE A 91 12.67 2.86 7.08
N LEU A 92 12.10 2.92 8.27
CA LEU A 92 11.02 2.04 8.70
C LEU A 92 9.66 2.43 8.11
N ALA A 93 9.48 3.65 7.61
CA ALA A 93 8.25 4.08 6.94
C ALA A 93 7.99 3.27 5.67
N LYS A 94 6.73 3.20 5.25
CA LYS A 94 6.38 2.67 3.93
C LYS A 94 6.68 3.71 2.87
N HIS A 95 7.35 3.33 1.81
CA HIS A 95 7.76 4.21 0.71
C HIS A 95 6.86 4.01 -0.50
N TYR A 96 6.29 5.09 -0.98
CA TYR A 96 5.45 5.10 -2.17
C TYR A 96 6.02 6.06 -3.21
N PRO A 97 6.59 5.56 -4.31
CA PRO A 97 7.03 6.44 -5.39
C PRO A 97 5.81 7.11 -6.04
N ARG A 98 5.90 8.41 -6.25
CA ARG A 98 4.87 9.23 -6.89
C ARG A 98 5.52 10.20 -7.86
N LYS A 99 4.74 10.72 -8.79
CA LYS A 99 5.14 11.77 -9.72
C LYS A 99 4.32 13.02 -9.41
N LEU A 100 4.99 14.15 -9.30
CA LEU A 100 4.32 15.43 -9.11
C LEU A 100 3.68 15.89 -10.42
N SER A 101 2.47 16.44 -10.30
CA SER A 101 1.82 17.15 -11.40
C SER A 101 2.54 18.47 -11.71
N PRO A 102 2.22 19.14 -12.84
CA PRO A 102 2.70 20.49 -13.10
C PRO A 102 2.34 21.50 -12.00
N ASN A 103 1.23 21.25 -11.30
CA ASN A 103 0.76 22.08 -10.18
C ASN A 103 1.37 21.68 -8.83
N LEU A 104 2.44 20.88 -8.83
CA LEU A 104 3.12 20.37 -7.64
C LEU A 104 2.21 19.61 -6.68
N THR A 105 1.29 18.84 -7.23
CA THR A 105 0.41 17.95 -6.45
C THR A 105 0.69 16.49 -6.74
N CYS A 106 0.47 15.63 -5.77
CA CYS A 106 0.38 14.19 -5.99
C CYS A 106 -0.77 13.58 -5.17
N GLN A 107 -1.38 12.55 -5.73
CA GLN A 107 -2.41 11.81 -5.01
C GLN A 107 -1.76 10.72 -4.16
N PHE A 108 -2.19 10.66 -2.90
CA PHE A 108 -1.80 9.62 -1.98
C PHE A 108 -3.04 9.16 -1.19
N HIS A 109 -3.39 7.87 -1.31
CA HIS A 109 -4.68 7.33 -0.88
C HIS A 109 -5.85 8.18 -1.42
N SER A 110 -6.75 8.61 -0.55
CA SER A 110 -7.91 9.44 -0.91
C SER A 110 -7.64 10.94 -0.85
N THR A 111 -6.40 11.35 -0.54
CA THR A 111 -6.02 12.75 -0.34
C THR A 111 -5.13 13.27 -1.45
N LEU A 112 -5.15 14.57 -1.67
CA LEU A 112 -4.26 15.27 -2.56
C LEU A 112 -3.21 16.01 -1.73
N LEU A 113 -1.94 15.70 -1.94
CA LEU A 113 -0.82 16.40 -1.30
C LEU A 113 -0.37 17.54 -2.21
N GLN A 114 -0.48 18.77 -1.73
CA GLN A 114 0.03 19.96 -2.40
C GLN A 114 1.40 20.28 -1.83
N ILE A 115 2.43 20.22 -2.66
CA ILE A 115 3.81 20.53 -2.25
C ILE A 115 4.01 22.05 -2.29
N ARG A 116 4.59 22.58 -1.23
CA ARG A 116 5.06 23.96 -1.20
C ARG A 116 6.51 23.98 -1.68
N PRO A 117 6.83 24.69 -2.76
CA PRO A 117 8.20 24.79 -3.23
C PRO A 117 9.08 25.48 -2.19
N PRO A 118 10.32 25.05 -2.01
CA PRO A 118 11.27 25.78 -1.16
C PRO A 118 11.54 27.18 -1.71
N ALA A 119 11.93 28.11 -0.84
CA ALA A 119 12.22 29.49 -1.23
C ALA A 119 13.32 29.63 -2.31
N SER A 120 14.18 28.63 -2.43
CA SER A 120 15.25 28.56 -3.45
C SER A 120 14.75 28.22 -4.87
N GLY A 121 13.44 28.11 -5.06
CA GLY A 121 12.83 27.83 -6.37
C GLY A 121 12.45 26.38 -6.58
N GLY A 122 11.27 26.17 -7.16
CA GLY A 122 10.69 24.85 -7.41
C GLY A 122 10.73 24.38 -8.88
N SER A 123 11.57 24.98 -9.73
CA SER A 123 11.56 24.71 -11.17
C SER A 123 11.81 23.23 -11.53
N GLY A 124 12.60 22.52 -10.74
CA GLY A 124 12.86 21.09 -10.93
C GLY A 124 11.81 20.14 -10.34
N LEU A 125 10.79 20.65 -9.63
CA LEU A 125 9.78 19.82 -8.98
C LEU A 125 8.62 19.44 -9.88
N ARG A 126 8.36 20.20 -10.94
CA ARG A 126 7.27 19.89 -11.89
C ARG A 126 7.55 18.58 -12.62
N GLY A 127 6.67 17.62 -12.47
CA GLY A 127 6.86 16.29 -13.06
C GLY A 127 7.95 15.45 -12.38
N ALA A 128 8.57 15.92 -11.29
CA ALA A 128 9.61 15.17 -10.59
C ALA A 128 9.06 13.92 -9.91
N ALA A 129 9.90 12.88 -9.85
CA ALA A 129 9.64 11.72 -9.01
C ALA A 129 9.92 12.08 -7.54
N VAL A 130 8.96 11.82 -6.68
CA VAL A 130 9.04 11.99 -5.22
C VAL A 130 8.69 10.70 -4.53
N THR A 131 9.14 10.54 -3.29
CA THR A 131 8.76 9.42 -2.45
C THR A 131 7.87 9.94 -1.32
N VAL A 132 6.66 9.41 -1.24
CA VAL A 132 5.78 9.65 -0.10
C VAL A 132 6.08 8.59 0.95
N LEU A 133 6.43 9.01 2.14
CA LEU A 133 6.62 8.16 3.30
C LEU A 133 5.34 8.13 4.12
N GLU A 134 4.90 6.94 4.48
CA GLU A 134 3.82 6.72 5.43
C GLU A 134 4.43 6.11 6.69
N HIS A 135 4.41 6.86 7.78
CA HIS A 135 4.90 6.43 9.08
C HIS A 135 3.85 5.58 9.81
N PHE A 136 4.25 4.86 10.86
CA PHE A 136 3.35 4.03 11.67
C PHE A 136 2.24 4.82 12.38
N ASP A 137 2.51 6.08 12.70
CA ASP A 137 1.54 7.04 13.26
C ASP A 137 0.62 7.66 12.19
N GLN A 138 0.61 7.09 10.98
CA GLN A 138 -0.12 7.58 9.79
C GLN A 138 0.31 8.98 9.31
N ALA A 139 1.35 9.57 9.90
CA ALA A 139 1.91 10.80 9.39
C ALA A 139 2.53 10.58 8.02
N CYS A 140 2.31 11.52 7.10
CA CYS A 140 2.89 11.49 5.77
C CYS A 140 4.04 12.48 5.68
N GLN A 141 5.12 12.08 5.01
CA GLN A 141 6.24 12.95 4.65
C GLN A 141 6.54 12.80 3.16
N VAL A 142 6.83 13.87 2.47
CA VAL A 142 7.19 13.81 1.05
C VAL A 142 8.67 14.11 0.91
N LEU A 143 9.41 13.21 0.25
CA LEU A 143 10.83 13.37 -0.01
C LEU A 143 11.10 13.58 -1.50
N TRP A 144 11.95 14.53 -1.80
CA TRP A 144 12.57 14.71 -3.11
C TRP A 144 14.09 14.70 -2.96
N ARG A 145 14.77 13.75 -3.61
CA ARG A 145 16.22 13.57 -3.47
C ARG A 145 16.67 13.51 -2.01
N ASN A 146 15.93 12.77 -1.17
CA ASN A 146 16.14 12.64 0.28
C ASN A 146 15.94 13.92 1.11
N VAL A 147 15.45 15.01 0.51
CA VAL A 147 15.09 16.24 1.22
C VAL A 147 13.59 16.26 1.47
N ALA A 148 13.19 16.53 2.71
CA ALA A 148 11.78 16.65 3.08
C ALA A 148 11.17 17.92 2.46
N LEU A 149 10.05 17.76 1.76
CA LEU A 149 9.31 18.87 1.19
C LEU A 149 8.11 19.21 2.07
N PRO A 150 7.91 20.49 2.41
CA PRO A 150 6.70 20.93 3.08
C PRO A 150 5.50 20.73 2.16
N HIS A 151 4.42 20.22 2.71
CA HIS A 151 3.21 19.95 1.95
C HIS A 151 1.97 20.28 2.77
N THR A 152 0.85 20.43 2.09
CA THR A 152 -0.48 20.60 2.69
C THR A 152 -1.38 19.49 2.16
N THR A 153 -2.14 18.88 3.04
CA THR A 153 -3.11 17.86 2.67
C THR A 153 -4.43 18.52 2.29
N LEU A 154 -4.87 18.31 1.07
CA LEU A 154 -6.17 18.74 0.59
C LEU A 154 -7.09 17.51 0.56
N GLN A 155 -8.16 17.55 1.33
CA GLN A 155 -9.20 16.55 1.17
C GLN A 155 -9.86 16.78 -0.19
N LYS A 156 -9.99 15.74 -0.98
CA LYS A 156 -10.74 15.78 -2.22
C LYS A 156 -12.22 15.91 -1.83
N THR A 157 -12.66 17.12 -1.60
CA THR A 157 -14.09 17.39 -1.51
C THR A 157 -14.65 16.94 -2.84
N ARG A 158 -15.44 15.88 -2.85
CA ARG A 158 -16.22 15.49 -4.02
C ARG A 158 -17.06 16.72 -4.32
N ALA A 159 -16.70 17.46 -5.37
CA ALA A 159 -17.53 18.57 -5.80
C ALA A 159 -18.96 18.03 -5.86
N ALA A 160 -19.86 18.61 -5.08
CA ALA A 160 -21.26 18.32 -5.24
C ALA A 160 -21.55 18.45 -6.74
N PRO A 161 -22.31 17.54 -7.34
CA PRO A 161 -22.69 17.72 -8.73
C PRO A 161 -23.25 19.15 -8.81
N LEU A 162 -22.60 20.00 -9.59
CA LEU A 162 -23.21 21.28 -9.95
C LEU A 162 -24.57 20.89 -10.50
N GLU A 163 -25.63 21.17 -9.75
CA GLU A 163 -26.97 21.29 -10.29
C GLU A 163 -26.96 22.49 -11.25
N GLN A 164 -26.14 22.37 -12.29
CA GLN A 164 -26.37 23.14 -13.49
C GLN A 164 -27.69 22.64 -14.01
N GLY A 165 -28.68 23.53 -13.94
CA GLY A 165 -30.01 23.27 -14.41
C GLY A 165 -29.91 22.48 -15.70
N ARG A 166 -30.47 21.31 -15.65
CA ARG A 166 -30.58 20.40 -16.80
C ARG A 166 -31.37 21.17 -17.81
N GLN A 167 -30.70 22.01 -18.63
CA GLN A 167 -31.28 22.41 -19.90
C GLN A 167 -31.48 21.08 -20.61
N GLU A 168 -32.72 20.66 -20.70
CA GLU A 168 -33.11 19.58 -21.56
C GLU A 168 -32.63 19.96 -22.93
N ILE A 169 -31.47 19.46 -23.31
CA ILE A 169 -31.05 19.46 -24.70
C ILE A 169 -32.00 18.46 -25.37
N THR A 170 -33.11 18.97 -25.83
CA THR A 170 -34.00 18.24 -26.72
C THR A 170 -33.19 17.94 -27.97
N PHE A 171 -32.58 16.75 -27.96
CA PHE A 171 -32.04 16.19 -29.22
C PHE A 171 -33.21 15.95 -30.13
N THR A 172 -33.52 16.92 -30.96
CA THR A 172 -34.34 16.69 -32.15
C THR A 172 -33.59 15.64 -32.97
N ARG A 173 -34.03 14.40 -32.84
CA ARG A 173 -33.55 13.34 -33.72
C ARG A 173 -33.75 13.83 -35.15
N ARG A 174 -32.66 14.16 -35.86
CA ARG A 174 -32.73 14.29 -37.31
C ARG A 174 -33.42 13.04 -37.83
N PRO A 175 -34.46 13.16 -38.65
CA PRO A 175 -35.11 12.00 -39.21
C PRO A 175 -34.05 11.18 -39.93
N VAL A 176 -33.84 9.96 -39.42
CA VAL A 176 -32.95 9.01 -40.09
C VAL A 176 -33.53 8.76 -41.44
N SER A 177 -32.81 9.10 -42.52
CA SER A 177 -33.22 8.77 -43.88
C SER A 177 -33.51 7.27 -43.93
N THR A 178 -34.77 6.92 -44.13
CA THR A 178 -35.22 5.53 -44.23
C THR A 178 -34.96 4.97 -45.63
N SER A 179 -34.24 5.73 -46.48
CA SER A 179 -33.86 5.23 -47.82
C SER A 179 -32.91 4.05 -47.68
N PRO A 180 -33.21 2.92 -48.28
CA PRO A 180 -32.30 1.77 -48.23
C PRO A 180 -30.96 2.17 -48.87
N PRO A 181 -29.85 1.68 -48.30
CA PRO A 181 -28.53 2.00 -48.80
C PRO A 181 -28.36 1.53 -50.22
N ARG A 182 -27.66 2.33 -51.05
CA ARG A 182 -27.38 2.03 -52.45
C ARG A 182 -26.81 0.63 -52.64
N PRO A 183 -27.05 -0.05 -53.75
CA PRO A 183 -26.59 -1.42 -53.98
C PRO A 183 -25.10 -1.66 -53.70
N ASN A 184 -24.26 -0.67 -53.95
CA ASN A 184 -22.81 -0.73 -53.81
C ASN A 184 -22.30 -0.10 -52.47
N HIS A 185 -23.14 -0.01 -51.43
CA HIS A 185 -22.70 0.54 -50.15
C HIS A 185 -21.63 -0.37 -49.52
N PRO A 186 -20.48 0.16 -49.04
CA PRO A 186 -19.34 -0.63 -48.55
C PRO A 186 -19.69 -1.70 -47.53
N TRP A 187 -20.66 -1.47 -46.65
CA TRP A 187 -21.04 -2.45 -45.64
C TRP A 187 -21.72 -3.72 -46.20
N LYS A 188 -22.32 -3.66 -47.39
CA LYS A 188 -22.90 -4.84 -48.07
C LYS A 188 -21.84 -5.79 -48.60
N ASN A 189 -20.65 -5.27 -48.89
CA ASN A 189 -19.51 -6.02 -49.42
C ASN A 189 -18.46 -6.34 -48.33
N SER A 190 -18.72 -5.95 -47.08
CA SER A 190 -17.85 -6.27 -45.98
C SER A 190 -17.93 -7.77 -45.67
N PRO A 191 -16.80 -8.47 -45.51
CA PRO A 191 -16.77 -9.89 -45.13
C PRO A 191 -17.20 -10.14 -43.69
N ILE A 192 -17.48 -9.09 -42.93
CA ILE A 192 -17.92 -9.18 -41.51
C ILE A 192 -19.39 -9.65 -41.51
N GLY A 193 -19.63 -10.90 -41.19
CA GLY A 193 -20.97 -11.49 -41.02
C GLY A 193 -21.33 -12.64 -41.95
N LYS A 194 -20.46 -13.04 -42.87
CA LYS A 194 -20.62 -14.29 -43.61
C LYS A 194 -19.85 -15.38 -42.88
N PRO A 195 -20.49 -16.45 -42.34
CA PRO A 195 -19.76 -17.57 -41.80
C PRO A 195 -18.85 -18.16 -42.87
N SER A 196 -17.57 -18.39 -42.50
CA SER A 196 -16.63 -19.03 -43.42
C SER A 196 -17.15 -20.42 -43.83
N PRO A 197 -16.90 -20.89 -45.03
CA PRO A 197 -17.39 -22.17 -45.55
C PRO A 197 -17.02 -23.36 -44.67
N GLU A 198 -15.97 -23.25 -43.90
CA GLU A 198 -15.50 -24.28 -42.96
C GLU A 198 -16.39 -24.47 -41.71
N PHE A 199 -17.26 -23.51 -41.39
CA PHE A 199 -18.16 -23.60 -40.26
C PHE A 199 -19.45 -24.38 -40.57
N ILE A 200 -19.78 -24.55 -41.85
CA ILE A 200 -21.01 -25.25 -42.33
C ILE A 200 -20.78 -26.77 -42.44
N ALA A 201 -19.53 -27.22 -42.50
CA ALA A 201 -19.20 -28.63 -42.69
C ALA A 201 -19.09 -29.48 -41.41
N ARG A 202 -19.39 -28.91 -40.27
CA ARG A 202 -19.34 -29.62 -38.96
C ARG A 202 -20.67 -29.59 -38.17
N ARG A 203 -21.75 -29.84 -38.87
CA ARG A 203 -23.02 -30.27 -38.24
C ARG A 203 -23.57 -31.51 -38.96
#